data_8af645997a320228bda7fc1c7837df17
#
_entry.id   8af645997a320228bda7fc1c7837df17
#
_cell.length_a   1.000
_cell.length_b   1.000
_cell.length_c   1.000
_cell.angle_alpha   90.00
_cell.angle_beta   90.00
_cell.angle_gamma   90.00
#
_symmetry.space_group_name_H-M   'P 1'
#
loop_
_entity.id
_entity.type
_entity.pdbx_description
1 polymer ?
#
loop_
_entity_poly.entity_id
_entity_poly.type
_entity_poly.pdbx_seq_one_letter_code
_entity_poly.pdbx_strand_id
1 'polypeptide(L)'
;MRQTCLNTVFELAKKNKKVVFIGSDLGPGVLDSFKKKYPNRFFMEGVAEQSIIGLAAGMAFENFRPYVNTIATFITRRCFEQVLVDLCLHNLPVTLIGNGGGLVYAPLGPTHQAIEDISIMRSLPNITIISPSDANEMNNLIFHSPTSPAP
;
A
#
# COMPACT_ATOMS: atom_id res chain seq x y z
N MET A 1 12.21 6.27 5.74
CA MET A 1 11.19 5.20 5.73
C MET A 1 10.55 4.99 4.36
N ARG A 2 9.87 5.99 3.73
CA ARG A 2 9.19 5.80 2.43
C ARG A 2 10.10 5.21 1.34
N GLN A 3 11.28 5.80 1.12
CA GLN A 3 12.22 5.28 0.13
C GLN A 3 12.66 3.85 0.45
N THR A 4 12.94 3.56 1.72
CA THR A 4 13.28 2.19 2.18
C THR A 4 12.15 1.22 1.86
N CYS A 5 10.91 1.56 2.21
CA CYS A 5 9.72 0.76 1.91
C CYS A 5 9.62 0.41 0.41
N LEU A 6 9.65 1.43 -0.45
CA LEU A 6 9.50 1.25 -1.90
C LEU A 6 10.67 0.48 -2.53
N ASN A 7 11.90 0.71 -2.04
CA ASN A 7 13.07 -0.07 -2.46
C ASN A 7 12.92 -1.54 -2.04
N THR A 8 12.41 -1.82 -0.84
CA THR A 8 12.21 -3.18 -0.37
C THR A 8 11.13 -3.90 -1.19
N VAL A 9 10.03 -3.22 -1.56
CA VAL A 9 9.04 -3.78 -2.49
C VAL A 9 9.68 -4.13 -3.84
N PHE A 10 10.57 -3.27 -4.35
CA PHE A 10 11.30 -3.57 -5.58
C PHE A 10 12.21 -4.80 -5.43
N GLU A 11 12.93 -4.93 -4.32
CA GLU A 11 13.76 -6.13 -4.05
C GLU A 11 12.90 -7.40 -3.95
N LEU A 12 11.73 -7.32 -3.33
CA LEU A 12 10.76 -8.43 -3.32
C LEU A 12 10.30 -8.80 -4.73
N ALA A 13 10.01 -7.80 -5.58
CA ALA A 13 9.60 -8.03 -6.95
C ALA A 13 10.68 -8.70 -7.82
N LYS A 14 11.96 -8.53 -7.48
CA LYS A 14 13.07 -9.26 -8.13
C LYS A 14 13.03 -10.75 -7.80
N LYS A 15 12.65 -11.10 -6.57
CA LYS A 15 12.64 -12.47 -6.05
C LYS A 15 11.33 -13.20 -6.30
N ASN A 16 10.21 -12.46 -6.36
CA ASN A 16 8.87 -13.02 -6.52
C ASN A 16 8.13 -12.37 -7.68
N LYS A 17 7.85 -13.15 -8.72
CA LYS A 17 7.14 -12.71 -9.93
C LYS A 17 5.67 -12.32 -9.68
N LYS A 18 5.11 -12.74 -8.54
CA LYS A 18 3.74 -12.41 -8.13
C LYS A 18 3.62 -11.02 -7.50
N VAL A 19 4.73 -10.42 -7.06
CA VAL A 19 4.72 -9.05 -6.51
C VAL A 19 4.43 -8.03 -7.60
N VAL A 20 3.38 -7.25 -7.40
CA VAL A 20 2.98 -6.13 -8.27
C VAL A 20 2.87 -4.85 -7.46
N PHE A 21 3.17 -3.73 -8.07
CA PHE A 21 3.05 -2.41 -7.47
C PHE A 21 1.90 -1.64 -8.12
N ILE A 22 1.06 -1.02 -7.29
CA ILE A 22 -0.05 -0.17 -7.73
C ILE A 22 0.02 1.13 -6.91
N GLY A 23 -0.01 2.28 -7.54
CA GLY A 23 -0.14 3.51 -6.77
C GLY A 23 0.51 4.73 -7.37
N SER A 24 0.65 5.75 -6.52
CA SER A 24 1.27 7.02 -6.87
C SER A 24 2.79 6.95 -6.77
N ASP A 25 3.47 7.58 -7.71
CA ASP A 25 4.88 7.94 -7.57
C ASP A 25 4.98 9.24 -6.75
N LEU A 26 4.94 9.11 -5.43
CA LEU A 26 5.05 10.24 -4.50
C LEU A 26 6.50 10.72 -4.29
N GLY A 27 7.47 10.17 -5.02
CA GLY A 27 8.87 10.54 -4.95
C GLY A 27 9.57 10.35 -6.29
N PRO A 28 9.91 11.42 -6.99
CA PRO A 28 10.60 11.33 -8.29
C PRO A 28 11.81 10.40 -8.22
N GLY A 29 11.88 9.47 -9.16
CA GLY A 29 13.03 8.58 -9.33
C GLY A 29 13.08 7.33 -8.44
N VAL A 30 12.32 7.25 -7.35
CA VAL A 30 12.37 6.10 -6.42
C VAL A 30 11.88 4.81 -7.09
N LEU A 31 10.86 4.91 -7.91
CA LEU A 31 10.23 3.78 -8.58
C LEU A 31 10.66 3.59 -10.06
N ASP A 32 11.52 4.45 -10.58
CA ASP A 32 11.97 4.39 -12.00
C ASP A 32 12.58 3.03 -12.35
N SER A 33 13.40 2.49 -11.45
CA SER A 33 14.02 1.18 -11.65
C SER A 33 12.98 0.05 -11.70
N PHE A 34 11.93 0.13 -10.87
CA PHE A 34 10.84 -0.84 -10.88
C PHE A 34 10.06 -0.75 -12.19
N LYS A 35 9.60 0.46 -12.54
CA LYS A 35 8.85 0.73 -13.76
C LYS A 35 9.59 0.29 -15.02
N LYS A 36 10.90 0.61 -15.09
CA LYS A 36 11.74 0.23 -16.23
C LYS A 36 11.94 -1.28 -16.32
N LYS A 37 12.18 -1.95 -15.18
CA LYS A 37 12.53 -3.37 -15.17
C LYS A 37 11.30 -4.28 -15.28
N TYR A 38 10.17 -3.87 -14.71
CA TYR A 38 8.94 -4.67 -14.63
C TYR A 38 7.70 -3.87 -15.05
N PRO A 39 7.61 -3.35 -16.28
CA PRO A 39 6.53 -2.47 -16.72
C PRO A 39 5.15 -3.13 -16.59
N ASN A 40 5.04 -4.44 -16.77
CA ASN A 40 3.78 -5.20 -16.67
C ASN A 40 3.39 -5.54 -15.21
N ARG A 41 4.17 -5.08 -14.23
CA ARG A 41 3.92 -5.27 -12.80
C ARG A 41 3.95 -3.94 -12.04
N PHE A 42 3.85 -2.84 -12.76
CA PHE A 42 3.86 -1.49 -12.24
C PHE A 42 2.68 -0.71 -12.82
N PHE A 43 1.74 -0.34 -11.95
CA PHE A 43 0.52 0.34 -12.33
C PHE A 43 0.40 1.66 -11.60
N MET A 44 0.19 2.75 -12.35
CA MET A 44 -0.06 4.07 -11.76
C MET A 44 -1.55 4.22 -11.44
N GLU A 45 -1.87 4.79 -10.29
CA GLU A 45 -3.25 4.89 -9.81
C GLU A 45 -4.13 5.86 -10.59
N GLY A 46 -3.56 6.90 -11.20
CA GLY A 46 -4.32 7.93 -11.90
C GLY A 46 -5.27 8.75 -11.01
N VAL A 47 -4.95 8.89 -9.71
CA VAL A 47 -5.79 9.57 -8.70
C VAL A 47 -7.19 8.91 -8.56
N ALA A 48 -7.23 7.59 -8.57
CA ALA A 48 -8.45 6.78 -8.51
C ALA A 48 -8.33 5.68 -7.45
N GLU A 49 -8.08 6.07 -6.19
CA GLU A 49 -7.72 5.16 -5.10
C GLU A 49 -8.78 4.08 -4.85
N GLN A 50 -10.07 4.42 -4.94
CA GLN A 50 -11.15 3.43 -4.80
C GLN A 50 -11.06 2.33 -5.88
N SER A 51 -10.79 2.72 -7.12
CA SER A 51 -10.67 1.77 -8.24
C SER A 51 -9.45 0.85 -8.09
N ILE A 52 -8.33 1.37 -7.57
CA ILE A 52 -7.12 0.54 -7.39
C ILE A 52 -7.25 -0.49 -6.27
N ILE A 53 -8.12 -0.27 -5.28
CA ILE A 53 -8.42 -1.30 -4.28
C ILE A 53 -9.11 -2.49 -4.94
N GLY A 54 -10.15 -2.25 -5.76
CA GLY A 54 -10.80 -3.32 -6.54
C GLY A 54 -9.84 -4.02 -7.51
N LEU A 55 -8.95 -3.26 -8.17
CA LEU A 55 -7.90 -3.83 -9.02
C LEU A 55 -6.97 -4.74 -8.22
N ALA A 56 -6.51 -4.29 -7.04
CA ALA A 56 -5.66 -5.08 -6.16
C ALA A 56 -6.35 -6.35 -5.67
N ALA A 57 -7.64 -6.27 -5.33
CA ALA A 57 -8.45 -7.43 -4.96
C ALA A 57 -8.50 -8.46 -6.10
N GLY A 58 -8.84 -8.03 -7.32
CA GLY A 58 -8.85 -8.90 -8.49
C GLY A 58 -7.51 -9.57 -8.75
N MET A 59 -6.40 -8.83 -8.65
CA MET A 59 -5.05 -9.39 -8.77
C MET A 59 -4.74 -10.40 -7.65
N ALA A 60 -5.18 -10.14 -6.42
CA ALA A 60 -4.96 -11.06 -5.31
C ALA A 60 -5.73 -12.37 -5.48
N PHE A 61 -6.95 -12.35 -6.02
CA PHE A 61 -7.69 -13.56 -6.41
C PHE A 61 -6.94 -14.40 -7.45
N GLU A 62 -6.18 -13.75 -8.34
CA GLU A 62 -5.30 -14.42 -9.32
C GLU A 62 -3.91 -14.78 -8.74
N ASN A 63 -3.79 -14.85 -7.42
CA ASN A 63 -2.56 -15.20 -6.69
C ASN A 63 -1.38 -14.22 -6.90
N PHE A 64 -1.64 -12.97 -7.27
CA PHE A 64 -0.63 -11.93 -7.16
C PHE A 64 -0.52 -11.42 -5.72
N ARG A 65 0.53 -10.65 -5.46
CA ARG A 65 0.81 -9.97 -4.17
C ARG A 65 0.88 -8.47 -4.44
N PRO A 66 -0.26 -7.75 -4.42
CA PRO A 66 -0.29 -6.33 -4.68
C PRO A 66 0.25 -5.52 -3.50
N TYR A 67 1.06 -4.53 -3.82
CA TYR A 67 1.51 -3.47 -2.93
C TYR A 67 0.91 -2.16 -3.42
N VAL A 68 -0.08 -1.65 -2.69
CA VAL A 68 -0.80 -0.42 -3.04
C VAL A 68 -0.21 0.75 -2.25
N ASN A 69 0.28 1.78 -2.94
CA ASN A 69 0.98 2.90 -2.33
C ASN A 69 0.34 4.24 -2.71
N THR A 70 -0.19 4.95 -1.72
CA THR A 70 -0.71 6.31 -1.89
C THR A 70 -0.64 7.09 -0.57
N ILE A 71 -1.29 8.26 -0.48
CA ILE A 71 -1.37 9.05 0.73
C ILE A 71 -2.30 8.35 1.75
N ALA A 72 -1.92 8.39 3.03
CA ALA A 72 -2.61 7.66 4.09
C ALA A 72 -4.12 7.96 4.15
N THR A 73 -4.53 9.23 4.06
CA THR A 73 -5.95 9.61 4.08
C THR A 73 -6.73 9.08 2.87
N PHE A 74 -6.06 8.90 1.74
CA PHE A 74 -6.71 8.47 0.50
C PHE A 74 -6.89 6.95 0.46
N ILE A 75 -6.00 6.19 1.09
CA ILE A 75 -6.13 4.74 1.18
C ILE A 75 -6.99 4.29 2.38
N THR A 76 -7.19 5.17 3.35
CA THR A 76 -8.03 4.89 4.53
C THR A 76 -9.42 5.45 4.37
N ARG A 77 -9.64 6.75 4.64
CA ARG A 77 -10.98 7.37 4.60
C ARG A 77 -11.70 7.21 3.26
N ARG A 78 -10.98 7.52 2.15
CA ARG A 78 -11.58 7.51 0.81
C ARG A 78 -11.93 6.10 0.35
N CYS A 79 -11.16 5.09 0.77
CA CYS A 79 -11.30 3.71 0.31
C CYS A 79 -11.86 2.77 1.39
N PHE A 80 -12.40 3.29 2.49
CA PHE A 80 -12.80 2.49 3.64
C PHE A 80 -13.72 1.33 3.26
N GLU A 81 -14.75 1.62 2.48
CA GLU A 81 -15.73 0.62 2.00
C GLU A 81 -15.05 -0.44 1.10
N GLN A 82 -14.23 -0.02 0.15
CA GLN A 82 -13.54 -0.94 -0.76
C GLN A 82 -12.53 -1.81 0.00
N VAL A 83 -11.81 -1.25 0.97
CA VAL A 83 -10.90 -2.04 1.81
C VAL A 83 -11.68 -3.05 2.64
N LEU A 84 -12.81 -2.66 3.24
CA LEU A 84 -13.67 -3.58 3.99
C LEU A 84 -14.17 -4.71 3.09
N VAL A 85 -14.88 -4.36 2.02
CA VAL A 85 -15.63 -5.32 1.19
C VAL A 85 -14.68 -6.15 0.32
N ASP A 86 -13.78 -5.48 -0.42
CA ASP A 86 -12.99 -6.16 -1.44
C ASP A 86 -11.76 -6.88 -0.86
N LEU A 87 -11.18 -6.39 0.24
CA LEU A 87 -9.97 -6.98 0.81
C LEU A 87 -10.23 -7.75 2.11
N CYS A 88 -10.82 -7.07 3.10
CA CYS A 88 -10.90 -7.62 4.46
C CYS A 88 -11.89 -8.78 4.57
N LEU A 89 -13.09 -8.67 3.99
CA LEU A 89 -14.08 -9.77 4.03
C LEU A 89 -13.60 -11.01 3.27
N HIS A 90 -12.80 -10.81 2.23
CA HIS A 90 -12.19 -11.90 1.45
C HIS A 90 -10.83 -12.36 1.99
N ASN A 91 -10.32 -11.69 3.02
CA ASN A 91 -9.00 -11.98 3.64
C ASN A 91 -7.87 -12.04 2.60
N LEU A 92 -7.81 -11.06 1.69
CA LEU A 92 -6.88 -11.07 0.57
C LEU A 92 -5.49 -10.56 0.96
N PRO A 93 -4.41 -11.16 0.44
CA PRO A 93 -3.03 -10.80 0.76
C PRO A 93 -2.58 -9.55 -0.01
N VAL A 94 -3.15 -8.41 0.31
CA VAL A 94 -2.82 -7.09 -0.26
C VAL A 94 -2.14 -6.22 0.79
N THR A 95 -1.01 -5.62 0.46
CA THR A 95 -0.30 -4.71 1.36
C THR A 95 -0.65 -3.26 0.98
N LEU A 96 -1.27 -2.54 1.91
CA LEU A 96 -1.60 -1.13 1.76
C LEU A 96 -0.51 -0.26 2.42
N ILE A 97 0.08 0.65 1.66
CA ILE A 97 1.16 1.55 2.11
C ILE A 97 0.63 2.97 2.15
N GLY A 98 0.24 3.43 3.34
CA GLY A 98 -0.23 4.79 3.58
C GLY A 98 0.92 5.75 3.88
N ASN A 99 1.20 6.69 2.98
CA ASN A 99 2.23 7.70 3.21
C ASN A 99 1.67 8.90 3.95
N GLY A 100 2.46 9.48 4.87
CA GLY A 100 2.13 10.72 5.53
C GLY A 100 1.10 10.59 6.65
N GLY A 101 1.26 9.59 7.50
CA GLY A 101 0.47 9.45 8.73
C GLY A 101 0.58 10.69 9.63
N GLY A 102 -0.44 10.95 10.43
CA GLY A 102 -0.51 12.12 11.29
C GLY A 102 -0.52 13.45 10.53
N LEU A 103 0.37 14.36 10.91
CA LEU A 103 0.43 15.73 10.38
C LEU A 103 1.54 15.94 9.33
N VAL A 104 2.08 14.89 8.73
CA VAL A 104 3.17 15.00 7.74
C VAL A 104 2.79 15.92 6.58
N TYR A 105 1.55 15.86 6.14
CA TYR A 105 1.02 16.70 5.06
C TYR A 105 0.13 17.86 5.57
N ALA A 106 0.32 18.32 6.81
CA ALA A 106 -0.46 19.43 7.38
C ALA A 106 -0.54 20.68 6.49
N PRO A 107 0.55 21.12 5.80
CA PRO A 107 0.47 22.27 4.89
C PRO A 107 -0.54 22.13 3.74
N LEU A 108 -0.95 20.90 3.40
CA LEU A 108 -1.96 20.63 2.36
C LEU A 108 -3.39 20.62 2.91
N GLY A 109 -3.57 20.89 4.20
CA GLY A 109 -4.86 21.04 4.85
C GLY A 109 -5.50 19.71 5.30
N PRO A 110 -6.74 19.78 5.83
CA PRO A 110 -7.39 18.65 6.52
C PRO A 110 -7.65 17.44 5.64
N THR A 111 -7.70 17.60 4.34
CA THR A 111 -7.87 16.49 3.40
C THR A 111 -6.65 15.55 3.37
N HIS A 112 -5.48 16.02 3.80
CA HIS A 112 -4.22 15.27 3.78
C HIS A 112 -3.70 14.90 5.18
N GLN A 113 -4.40 15.33 6.25
CA GLN A 113 -4.04 14.98 7.62
C GLN A 113 -4.64 13.62 8.00
N ALA A 114 -3.81 12.68 8.43
CA ALA A 114 -4.20 11.31 8.76
C ALA A 114 -4.12 11.10 10.29
N ILE A 115 -5.02 11.73 11.02
CA ILE A 115 -5.08 11.64 12.49
C ILE A 115 -6.02 10.54 12.98
N GLU A 116 -6.96 10.11 12.15
CA GLU A 116 -7.95 9.08 12.45
C GLU A 116 -7.71 7.75 11.73
N ASP A 117 -6.70 7.65 10.89
CA ASP A 117 -6.42 6.50 10.03
C ASP A 117 -6.38 5.16 10.79
N ILE A 118 -5.59 5.07 11.86
CA ILE A 118 -5.50 3.86 12.68
C ILE A 118 -6.85 3.56 13.35
N SER A 119 -7.55 4.58 13.85
CA SER A 119 -8.79 4.38 14.59
C SER A 119 -9.93 3.84 13.72
N ILE A 120 -10.04 4.31 12.48
CA ILE A 120 -11.07 3.81 11.54
C ILE A 120 -10.69 2.44 10.99
N MET A 121 -9.44 2.24 10.60
CA MET A 121 -9.01 0.97 10.00
C MET A 121 -9.05 -0.20 11.00
N ARG A 122 -8.78 0.03 12.29
CA ARG A 122 -8.86 -1.03 13.30
C ARG A 122 -10.25 -1.61 13.51
N SER A 123 -11.29 -1.00 12.97
CA SER A 123 -12.65 -1.54 13.01
C SER A 123 -12.90 -2.62 11.96
N LEU A 124 -12.00 -2.76 10.99
CA LEU A 124 -12.14 -3.73 9.90
C LEU A 124 -11.74 -5.13 10.34
N PRO A 125 -12.47 -6.17 9.91
CA PRO A 125 -12.07 -7.56 10.17
C PRO A 125 -10.82 -7.94 9.38
N ASN A 126 -10.04 -8.87 9.91
CA ASN A 126 -8.88 -9.49 9.25
C ASN A 126 -7.71 -8.53 8.91
N ILE A 127 -7.84 -7.24 9.14
CA ILE A 127 -6.77 -6.29 8.84
C ILE A 127 -5.65 -6.32 9.88
N THR A 128 -4.42 -6.21 9.41
CA THR A 128 -3.23 -6.00 10.26
C THR A 128 -2.72 -4.59 10.05
N ILE A 129 -2.67 -3.79 11.12
CA ILE A 129 -2.20 -2.39 11.05
C ILE A 129 -0.82 -2.29 11.69
N ILE A 130 0.12 -1.73 10.95
CA ILE A 130 1.50 -1.57 11.39
C ILE A 130 1.94 -0.12 11.21
N SER A 131 2.51 0.46 12.26
CA SER A 131 3.09 1.80 12.25
C SER A 131 4.57 1.72 12.63
N PRO A 132 5.48 1.51 11.66
CA PRO A 132 6.90 1.33 11.94
C PRO A 132 7.53 2.61 12.48
N SER A 133 8.44 2.48 13.45
CA SER A 133 9.13 3.59 14.10
C SER A 133 10.31 4.11 13.27
N ASP A 134 10.99 3.23 12.55
CA ASP A 134 12.18 3.56 11.77
C ASP A 134 12.30 2.80 10.44
N ALA A 135 13.39 3.06 9.72
CA ALA A 135 13.64 2.46 8.40
C ALA A 135 14.01 0.97 8.49
N ASN A 136 14.62 0.51 9.59
CA ASN A 136 15.01 -0.88 9.76
C ASN A 136 13.78 -1.74 10.03
N GLU A 137 12.91 -1.27 10.94
CA GLU A 137 11.63 -1.91 11.21
C GLU A 137 10.77 -1.96 9.94
N MET A 138 10.63 -0.84 9.22
CA MET A 138 9.93 -0.80 7.93
C MET A 138 10.46 -1.82 6.94
N ASN A 139 11.78 -1.93 6.80
CA ASN A 139 12.40 -2.89 5.88
C ASN A 139 12.05 -4.33 6.25
N ASN A 140 12.14 -4.68 7.53
CA ASN A 140 11.82 -6.01 8.02
C ASN A 140 10.34 -6.36 7.82
N LEU A 141 9.44 -5.43 8.14
CA LEU A 141 8.00 -5.62 7.99
C LEU A 141 7.61 -5.84 6.52
N ILE A 142 8.09 -5.00 5.61
CA ILE A 142 7.83 -5.15 4.17
C ILE A 142 8.46 -6.44 3.63
N PHE A 143 9.67 -6.79 4.09
CA PHE A 143 10.35 -8.01 3.63
C PHE A 143 9.57 -9.29 4.00
N HIS A 144 8.91 -9.31 5.15
CA HIS A 144 8.11 -10.44 5.62
C HIS A 144 6.63 -10.38 5.20
N SER A 145 6.15 -9.27 4.66
CA SER A 145 4.75 -9.11 4.25
C SER A 145 4.24 -10.14 3.22
N PRO A 146 5.07 -10.72 2.30
CA PRO A 146 4.57 -11.75 1.38
C PRO A 146 4.08 -13.03 2.06
N THR A 147 4.43 -13.25 3.32
CA THR A 147 3.99 -14.41 4.11
C THR A 147 2.69 -14.14 4.87
N SER A 148 2.24 -12.88 4.93
CA SER A 148 0.95 -12.54 5.54
C SER A 148 -0.21 -13.12 4.71
N PRO A 149 -1.16 -13.81 5.32
CA PRO A 149 -2.35 -14.33 4.63
C PRO A 149 -3.45 -13.28 4.46
N ALA A 150 -3.32 -12.12 5.11
CA ALA A 150 -4.37 -11.10 5.24
C ALA A 150 -3.86 -9.71 4.84
N PRO A 151 -4.75 -8.74 4.57
CA PRO A 151 -4.38 -7.35 4.33
C PRO A 151 -3.80 -6.65 5.56
#